data_72dbd1718fdc33a09f1c9ceb2f6834b4
#
_entry.id   72dbd1718fdc33a09f1c9ceb2f6834b4
#
_cell.length_a   1.000
_cell.length_b   1.000
_cell.length_c   1.000
_cell.angle_alpha   90.00
_cell.angle_beta   90.00
_cell.angle_gamma   90.00
#
_symmetry.space_group_name_H-M   'P 1'
#
loop_
_entity.id
_entity.type
_entity.pdbx_description
1 polymer ?
#
loop_
_entity_poly.entity_id
_entity_poly.type
_entity_poly.pdbx_seq_one_letter_code
_entity_poly.pdbx_strand_id
1 'polypeptide(L)'
;MLIASVASADLTGLYLENKTDAGAEALGLFICNVYAQFDDAGDRALSVGFSDITTSGTFYQHPFGSDFPPNDAFIAAFPELAYDTYLTIGLKTIPVGGVNPIAGDGDFNSGGGQHYTGGWFNSNPNNGAGDPNADGRVLLAQLSVNDGDTITGSMTVFWKDAQSGQAIGTAVDFVHVPAPGALALLGVAGLAGRRRRRA
;
A
#
# COMPACT_ATOMS: atom_id res chain seq x y z
N MET A 1 -26.60 -11.17 -35.79
CA MET A 1 -26.66 -11.18 -34.33
C MET A 1 -25.23 -10.84 -33.86
N LEU A 2 -25.00 -9.56 -33.54
CA LEU A 2 -23.73 -9.14 -32.95
C LEU A 2 -23.75 -9.57 -31.47
N ILE A 3 -22.91 -10.50 -31.09
CA ILE A 3 -22.59 -10.76 -29.70
C ILE A 3 -21.57 -9.69 -29.33
N ALA A 4 -22.01 -8.62 -28.69
CA ALA A 4 -21.06 -7.72 -28.00
C ALA A 4 -20.40 -8.54 -26.91
N SER A 5 -19.09 -8.78 -27.01
CA SER A 5 -18.31 -9.23 -25.87
C SER A 5 -18.42 -8.13 -24.82
N VAL A 6 -19.10 -8.40 -23.74
CA VAL A 6 -19.03 -7.56 -22.54
C VAL A 6 -17.57 -7.68 -22.10
N ALA A 7 -16.81 -6.59 -22.20
CA ALA A 7 -15.53 -6.53 -21.54
C ALA A 7 -15.85 -6.69 -20.05
N SER A 8 -15.37 -7.75 -19.41
CA SER A 8 -15.45 -7.88 -17.96
C SER A 8 -14.61 -6.75 -17.41
N ALA A 9 -15.21 -5.87 -16.64
CA ALA A 9 -14.49 -4.93 -15.80
C ALA A 9 -13.80 -5.78 -14.72
N ASP A 10 -12.52 -5.56 -14.48
CA ASP A 10 -11.73 -6.45 -13.64
C ASP A 10 -10.74 -5.66 -12.77
N LEU A 11 -10.35 -6.27 -11.67
CA LEU A 11 -9.13 -5.90 -10.97
C LEU A 11 -7.94 -6.18 -11.90
N THR A 12 -7.29 -5.12 -12.37
CA THR A 12 -6.20 -5.21 -13.36
C THR A 12 -4.84 -5.53 -12.71
N GLY A 13 -4.75 -5.40 -11.38
CA GLY A 13 -3.54 -5.71 -10.61
C GLY A 13 -3.34 -4.77 -9.44
N LEU A 14 -2.10 -4.71 -8.94
CA LEU A 14 -1.69 -3.76 -7.90
C LEU A 14 -0.87 -2.62 -8.50
N TYR A 15 -1.05 -1.44 -7.94
CA TYR A 15 -0.24 -0.26 -8.22
C TYR A 15 0.51 0.16 -6.95
N LEU A 16 1.83 0.29 -7.05
CA LEU A 16 2.69 0.73 -5.97
C LEU A 16 3.05 2.20 -6.17
N GLU A 17 2.81 3.01 -5.14
CA GLU A 17 3.10 4.43 -5.18
C GLU A 17 4.11 4.80 -4.08
N ASN A 18 5.23 5.41 -4.47
CA ASN A 18 6.14 6.02 -3.51
C ASN A 18 5.50 7.28 -2.92
N LYS A 19 5.31 7.30 -1.61
CA LYS A 19 4.77 8.42 -0.82
C LYS A 19 5.79 9.04 0.12
N THR A 20 7.05 8.67 -0.02
CA THR A 20 8.13 9.26 0.78
C THR A 20 8.20 10.76 0.52
N ASP A 21 8.11 11.53 1.58
CA ASP A 21 8.29 12.98 1.59
C ASP A 21 9.49 13.38 2.47
N ALA A 22 9.80 14.65 2.54
CA ALA A 22 10.93 15.15 3.34
C ALA A 22 10.83 14.81 4.84
N GLY A 23 9.61 14.64 5.38
CA GLY A 23 9.40 14.23 6.77
C GLY A 23 9.74 12.75 6.97
N ALA A 24 9.31 11.88 6.07
CA ALA A 24 9.65 10.46 6.07
C ALA A 24 11.16 10.27 5.85
N GLU A 25 11.76 11.01 4.90
CA GLU A 25 13.21 10.99 4.65
C GLU A 25 14.01 11.40 5.89
N ALA A 26 13.55 12.40 6.65
CA ALA A 26 14.21 12.82 7.89
C ALA A 26 14.18 11.74 8.98
N LEU A 27 13.23 10.81 8.91
CA LEU A 27 13.15 9.63 9.77
C LEU A 27 13.88 8.40 9.19
N GLY A 28 14.46 8.53 7.99
CA GLY A 28 15.09 7.42 7.28
C GLY A 28 14.11 6.38 6.77
N LEU A 29 12.87 6.80 6.46
CA LEU A 29 11.78 5.91 6.02
C LEU A 29 11.53 6.02 4.52
N PHE A 30 11.21 4.88 3.93
CA PHE A 30 10.57 4.76 2.62
C PHE A 30 9.10 4.37 2.82
N ILE A 31 8.19 5.10 2.17
CA ILE A 31 6.74 4.89 2.27
C ILE A 31 6.20 4.38 0.93
N CYS A 32 5.60 3.20 0.96
CA CYS A 32 4.97 2.55 -0.19
C CYS A 32 3.47 2.40 0.04
N ASN A 33 2.66 3.07 -0.76
CA ASN A 33 1.23 2.81 -0.81
C ASN A 33 0.93 1.70 -1.82
N VAL A 34 0.18 0.70 -1.40
CA VAL A 34 -0.28 -0.42 -2.23
C VAL A 34 -1.75 -0.20 -2.58
N TYR A 35 -2.04 -0.09 -3.87
CA TYR A 35 -3.41 0.11 -4.38
C TYR A 35 -3.87 -1.09 -5.21
N ALA A 36 -5.13 -1.47 -5.06
CA ALA A 36 -5.84 -2.22 -6.09
C ALA A 36 -6.18 -1.30 -7.26
N GLN A 37 -5.89 -1.72 -8.49
CA GLN A 37 -6.19 -0.98 -9.71
C GLN A 37 -7.37 -1.64 -10.42
N PHE A 38 -8.44 -0.87 -10.62
CA PHE A 38 -9.67 -1.28 -11.33
C PHE A 38 -9.80 -0.53 -12.64
N ASP A 39 -10.44 -1.13 -13.61
CA ASP A 39 -10.77 -0.51 -14.89
C ASP A 39 -12.24 -0.02 -14.97
N ASP A 40 -13.09 -0.38 -14.00
CA ASP A 40 -14.43 0.17 -13.84
C ASP A 40 -14.56 0.94 -12.51
N ALA A 41 -15.06 2.18 -12.61
CA ALA A 41 -15.29 3.04 -11.44
C ALA A 41 -16.45 2.57 -10.54
N GLY A 42 -17.27 1.65 -11.02
CA GLY A 42 -18.37 1.04 -10.26
C GLY A 42 -17.95 -0.17 -9.44
N ASP A 43 -16.75 -0.69 -9.66
CA ASP A 43 -16.19 -1.78 -8.87
C ASP A 43 -15.94 -1.33 -7.43
N ARG A 44 -15.83 -2.28 -6.51
CA ARG A 44 -15.63 -1.95 -5.11
C ARG A 44 -14.76 -2.98 -4.41
N ALA A 45 -13.65 -2.56 -3.84
CA ALA A 45 -12.86 -3.39 -2.95
C ALA A 45 -13.62 -3.63 -1.64
N LEU A 46 -13.66 -4.87 -1.18
CA LEU A 46 -14.38 -5.30 0.02
C LEU A 46 -13.43 -5.73 1.12
N SER A 47 -12.46 -6.58 0.76
CA SER A 47 -11.50 -7.16 1.71
C SER A 47 -10.24 -7.64 1.00
N VAL A 48 -9.23 -7.90 1.80
CA VAL A 48 -8.01 -8.61 1.40
C VAL A 48 -7.88 -9.84 2.28
N GLY A 49 -7.50 -10.97 1.72
CA GLY A 49 -7.24 -12.20 2.44
C GLY A 49 -6.02 -12.93 1.91
N PHE A 50 -5.61 -13.98 2.62
CA PHE A 50 -4.45 -14.79 2.25
C PHE A 50 -3.21 -13.96 1.95
N SER A 51 -3.03 -12.87 2.71
CA SER A 51 -1.87 -12.01 2.52
C SER A 51 -0.63 -12.59 3.19
N ASP A 52 0.50 -12.40 2.50
CA ASP A 52 1.84 -12.72 2.97
C ASP A 52 2.75 -11.57 2.52
N ILE A 53 3.10 -10.67 3.44
CA ILE A 53 3.84 -9.45 3.16
C ILE A 53 5.11 -9.45 4.01
N THR A 54 6.26 -9.32 3.35
CA THR A 54 7.57 -9.36 4.00
C THR A 54 8.43 -8.16 3.61
N THR A 55 9.35 -7.79 4.51
CA THR A 55 10.40 -6.81 4.24
C THR A 55 11.77 -7.35 4.59
N SER A 56 12.82 -6.87 3.93
CA SER A 56 14.21 -7.19 4.29
C SER A 56 14.63 -6.55 5.61
N GLY A 57 13.95 -5.50 6.05
CA GLY A 57 14.14 -4.82 7.33
C GLY A 57 12.99 -5.08 8.30
N THR A 58 12.44 -4.00 8.84
CA THR A 58 11.26 -4.04 9.72
C THR A 58 10.24 -3.02 9.25
N PHE A 59 8.95 -3.35 9.36
CA PHE A 59 7.89 -2.38 9.18
C PHE A 59 7.93 -1.34 10.30
N TYR A 60 7.85 -0.08 9.92
CA TYR A 60 7.77 1.01 10.90
C TYR A 60 6.39 1.02 11.55
N GLN A 61 6.39 0.94 12.88
CA GLN A 61 5.19 1.09 13.71
C GLN A 61 5.45 2.16 14.76
N HIS A 62 4.67 3.22 14.71
CA HIS A 62 4.73 4.27 15.72
C HIS A 62 4.18 3.75 17.06
N PRO A 63 4.75 4.12 18.23
CA PRO A 63 4.27 3.62 19.55
C PRO A 63 2.79 3.87 19.85
N PHE A 64 2.18 4.86 19.21
CA PHE A 64 0.74 5.16 19.29
C PHE A 64 -0.02 4.78 18.01
N GLY A 65 0.64 4.06 17.10
CA GLY A 65 0.06 3.53 15.88
C GLY A 65 -0.72 2.24 16.11
N SER A 66 -1.25 1.72 15.02
CA SER A 66 -1.93 0.42 14.98
C SER A 66 -1.85 -0.14 13.56
N ASP A 67 -2.20 -1.41 13.39
CA ASP A 67 -2.24 -2.03 12.06
C ASP A 67 -3.33 -1.46 11.14
N PHE A 68 -4.08 -0.45 11.58
CA PHE A 68 -5.16 0.21 10.84
C PHE A 68 -4.95 1.72 10.74
N PRO A 69 -5.69 2.43 9.83
CA PRO A 69 -5.49 3.84 9.58
C PRO A 69 -5.51 4.69 10.86
N PRO A 70 -4.57 5.61 11.04
CA PRO A 70 -4.50 6.46 12.21
C PRO A 70 -5.66 7.45 12.26
N ASN A 71 -6.02 7.91 13.46
CA ASN A 71 -7.02 8.95 13.64
C ASN A 71 -6.40 10.35 13.46
N ASP A 72 -7.10 11.24 12.77
CA ASP A 72 -6.65 12.62 12.51
C ASP A 72 -6.29 13.40 13.80
N ALA A 73 -6.98 13.12 14.92
CA ALA A 73 -6.66 13.75 16.19
C ALA A 73 -5.28 13.32 16.72
N PHE A 74 -4.90 12.06 16.49
CA PHE A 74 -3.59 11.56 16.90
C PHE A 74 -2.49 12.06 15.97
N ILE A 75 -2.73 12.13 14.65
CA ILE A 75 -1.77 12.74 13.71
C ILE A 75 -1.50 14.19 14.06
N ALA A 76 -2.52 14.96 14.46
CA ALA A 76 -2.33 16.34 14.89
C ALA A 76 -1.44 16.48 16.14
N ALA A 77 -1.45 15.48 17.03
CA ALA A 77 -0.62 15.45 18.25
C ALA A 77 0.77 14.81 18.01
N PHE A 78 0.84 13.85 17.11
CA PHE A 78 2.03 13.06 16.76
C PHE A 78 2.13 12.94 15.23
N PRO A 79 2.72 13.92 14.54
CA PRO A 79 2.76 13.97 13.07
C PRO A 79 3.42 12.73 12.42
N GLU A 80 4.31 12.07 13.12
CA GLU A 80 5.00 10.86 12.65
C GLU A 80 4.04 9.67 12.46
N LEU A 81 2.84 9.70 13.05
CA LEU A 81 1.78 8.72 12.80
C LEU A 81 1.30 8.71 11.34
N ALA A 82 1.50 9.79 10.59
CA ALA A 82 1.20 9.82 9.17
C ALA A 82 2.07 8.84 8.37
N TYR A 83 3.21 8.42 8.94
CA TYR A 83 4.17 7.49 8.32
C TYR A 83 4.04 6.06 8.84
N ASP A 84 3.05 5.78 9.69
CA ASP A 84 2.83 4.44 10.25
C ASP A 84 2.52 3.41 9.16
N THR A 85 2.89 2.15 9.39
CA THR A 85 2.45 1.05 8.54
C THR A 85 1.04 0.65 8.93
N TYR A 86 0.11 0.61 7.98
CA TYR A 86 -1.27 0.21 8.25
C TYR A 86 -1.95 -0.44 7.04
N LEU A 87 -2.99 -1.21 7.34
CA LEU A 87 -3.88 -1.88 6.40
C LEU A 87 -5.20 -1.13 6.30
N THR A 88 -5.77 -1.06 5.10
CA THR A 88 -7.00 -0.32 4.87
C THR A 88 -7.77 -0.86 3.67
N ILE A 89 -8.99 -0.37 3.51
CA ILE A 89 -9.76 -0.41 2.27
C ILE A 89 -10.19 1.02 1.98
N GLY A 90 -9.34 1.73 1.23
CA GLY A 90 -9.58 3.08 0.72
C GLY A 90 -9.38 4.24 1.70
N LEU A 91 -9.27 3.98 3.01
CA LEU A 91 -9.10 5.03 4.00
C LEU A 91 -7.61 5.33 4.24
N LYS A 92 -7.26 6.61 4.32
CA LYS A 92 -5.91 7.05 4.72
C LYS A 92 -5.85 7.39 6.20
N THR A 93 -6.94 7.91 6.72
CA THR A 93 -7.09 8.30 8.12
C THR A 93 -8.53 8.09 8.57
N ILE A 94 -8.75 8.11 9.87
CA ILE A 94 -10.06 8.13 10.49
C ILE A 94 -10.34 9.55 10.99
N PRO A 95 -11.44 10.19 10.58
CA PRO A 95 -11.80 11.52 11.06
C PRO A 95 -11.91 11.60 12.59
N VAL A 96 -11.67 12.77 13.16
CA VAL A 96 -11.86 13.01 14.61
C VAL A 96 -13.27 12.61 15.03
N GLY A 97 -13.38 11.74 16.04
CA GLY A 97 -14.66 11.20 16.50
C GLY A 97 -15.29 10.15 15.59
N GLY A 98 -14.63 9.81 14.47
CA GLY A 98 -15.06 8.74 13.59
C GLY A 98 -14.76 7.35 14.15
N VAL A 99 -15.50 6.36 13.66
CA VAL A 99 -15.27 4.94 13.94
C VAL A 99 -14.48 4.34 12.79
N ASN A 100 -13.44 3.58 13.10
CA ASN A 100 -12.70 2.85 12.10
C ASN A 100 -13.54 1.67 11.60
N PRO A 101 -13.90 1.63 10.29
CA PRO A 101 -14.63 0.51 9.73
C PRO A 101 -13.72 -0.65 9.29
N ILE A 102 -12.40 -0.47 9.34
CA ILE A 102 -11.44 -1.51 8.95
C ILE A 102 -11.17 -2.41 10.13
N ALA A 103 -11.28 -3.71 9.89
CA ALA A 103 -10.99 -4.75 10.85
C ALA A 103 -10.27 -5.90 10.17
N GLY A 104 -9.52 -6.69 10.91
CA GLY A 104 -8.76 -7.81 10.37
C GLY A 104 -7.98 -8.53 11.45
N ASP A 105 -7.21 -9.51 11.00
CA ASP A 105 -6.29 -10.29 11.79
C ASP A 105 -4.86 -10.11 11.27
N GLY A 106 -3.89 -10.55 12.05
CA GLY A 106 -2.48 -10.34 11.80
C GLY A 106 -1.93 -9.15 12.60
N ASP A 107 -0.62 -9.05 12.63
CA ASP A 107 0.09 -8.06 13.43
C ASP A 107 1.44 -7.79 12.79
N PHE A 108 1.71 -6.55 12.39
CA PHE A 108 3.01 -6.13 11.86
C PHE A 108 4.13 -6.21 12.90
N ASN A 109 3.80 -6.24 14.19
CA ASN A 109 4.78 -6.39 15.26
C ASN A 109 5.12 -7.87 15.55
N SER A 110 4.34 -8.83 15.04
CA SER A 110 4.63 -10.25 15.18
C SER A 110 5.88 -10.64 14.39
N GLY A 111 6.61 -11.64 14.83
CA GLY A 111 7.79 -12.13 14.13
C GLY A 111 8.94 -11.12 14.01
N GLY A 112 9.01 -10.10 14.88
CA GLY A 112 10.02 -9.07 14.84
C GLY A 112 9.75 -7.93 13.84
N GLY A 113 8.51 -7.78 13.39
CA GLY A 113 8.09 -6.69 12.51
C GLY A 113 8.53 -6.83 11.06
N GLN A 114 8.93 -8.02 10.62
CA GLN A 114 9.43 -8.26 9.26
C GLN A 114 8.41 -8.94 8.36
N HIS A 115 7.33 -9.47 8.93
CA HIS A 115 6.41 -10.33 8.23
C HIS A 115 4.99 -10.11 8.74
N TYR A 116 4.06 -9.93 7.82
CA TYR A 116 2.62 -9.88 8.08
C TYR A 116 1.92 -11.00 7.31
N THR A 117 1.08 -11.76 8.00
CA THR A 117 0.13 -12.71 7.38
C THR A 117 -1.24 -12.47 7.97
N GLY A 118 -2.28 -12.58 7.15
CA GLY A 118 -3.64 -12.42 7.63
C GLY A 118 -4.59 -11.87 6.56
N GLY A 119 -5.61 -11.18 7.01
CA GLY A 119 -6.58 -10.54 6.14
C GLY A 119 -7.26 -9.36 6.84
N TRP A 120 -7.84 -8.46 6.06
CA TRP A 120 -8.59 -7.32 6.56
C TRP A 120 -9.77 -6.98 5.65
N PHE A 121 -10.73 -6.29 6.18
CA PHE A 121 -11.96 -5.98 5.49
C PHE A 121 -12.57 -4.66 5.96
N ASN A 122 -13.41 -4.09 5.12
CA ASN A 122 -14.26 -2.96 5.49
C ASN A 122 -15.59 -3.49 6.04
N SER A 123 -15.82 -3.33 7.34
CA SER A 123 -17.05 -3.78 8.02
C SER A 123 -18.29 -2.99 7.60
N ASN A 124 -18.12 -1.85 6.91
CA ASN A 124 -19.18 -1.05 6.34
C ASN A 124 -18.91 -0.77 4.84
N PRO A 125 -19.10 -1.76 3.94
CA PRO A 125 -18.76 -1.60 2.53
C PRO A 125 -19.59 -0.53 1.79
N ASN A 126 -20.64 -0.01 2.42
CA ASN A 126 -21.47 1.06 1.84
C ASN A 126 -21.00 2.48 2.22
N ASN A 127 -19.87 2.61 2.91
CA ASN A 127 -19.31 3.91 3.27
C ASN A 127 -18.56 4.61 2.12
N GLY A 128 -18.46 3.95 0.95
CA GLY A 128 -17.77 4.46 -0.23
C GLY A 128 -16.23 4.35 -0.18
N ALA A 129 -15.64 3.91 0.93
CA ALA A 129 -14.18 3.85 1.04
C ALA A 129 -13.55 2.84 0.05
N GLY A 130 -14.25 1.74 -0.24
CA GLY A 130 -13.81 0.74 -1.20
C GLY A 130 -14.06 1.11 -2.67
N ASP A 131 -14.65 2.26 -2.96
CA ASP A 131 -14.88 2.70 -4.34
C ASP A 131 -13.57 3.25 -4.94
N PRO A 132 -13.25 2.95 -6.20
CA PRO A 132 -12.08 3.47 -6.87
C PRO A 132 -12.11 5.01 -6.94
N ASN A 133 -10.95 5.62 -6.73
CA ASN A 133 -10.77 7.04 -6.93
C ASN A 133 -10.76 7.41 -8.43
N ALA A 134 -10.51 8.68 -8.77
CA ALA A 134 -10.47 9.16 -10.16
C ALA A 134 -9.43 8.45 -11.05
N ASP A 135 -8.40 7.84 -10.43
CA ASP A 135 -7.38 7.06 -11.13
C ASP A 135 -7.72 5.55 -11.21
N GLY A 136 -8.92 5.15 -10.80
CA GLY A 136 -9.36 3.76 -10.74
C GLY A 136 -8.72 2.96 -9.59
N ARG A 137 -8.32 3.58 -8.48
CA ARG A 137 -7.50 2.96 -7.43
C ARG A 137 -8.16 2.97 -6.08
N VAL A 138 -7.99 1.87 -5.33
CA VAL A 138 -8.38 1.75 -3.92
C VAL A 138 -7.13 1.44 -3.09
N LEU A 139 -6.81 2.26 -2.08
CA LEU A 139 -5.69 2.01 -1.18
C LEU A 139 -5.97 0.76 -0.34
N LEU A 140 -5.03 -0.18 -0.33
CA LEU A 140 -5.10 -1.41 0.47
C LEU A 140 -4.16 -1.41 1.67
N ALA A 141 -3.00 -0.77 1.55
CA ALA A 141 -2.03 -0.66 2.63
C ALA A 141 -1.10 0.53 2.42
N GLN A 142 -0.61 1.10 3.52
CA GLN A 142 0.61 1.91 3.57
C GLN A 142 1.66 1.07 4.27
N LEU A 143 2.77 0.82 3.58
CA LEU A 143 3.90 0.04 4.09
C LEU A 143 5.11 0.96 4.22
N SER A 144 5.57 1.13 5.44
CA SER A 144 6.69 2.00 5.78
C SER A 144 7.84 1.15 6.30
N VAL A 145 9.00 1.30 5.69
CA VAL A 145 10.22 0.56 6.02
C VAL A 145 11.42 1.51 6.05
N ASN A 146 12.58 1.07 6.52
CA ASN A 146 13.76 1.91 6.39
C ASN A 146 14.13 2.11 4.92
N ASP A 147 14.72 3.26 4.62
CA ASP A 147 15.22 3.53 3.27
C ASP A 147 16.25 2.46 2.86
N GLY A 148 16.06 1.90 1.67
CA GLY A 148 16.87 0.81 1.15
C GLY A 148 16.33 -0.60 1.41
N ASP A 149 15.30 -0.77 2.23
CA ASP A 149 14.66 -2.06 2.44
C ASP A 149 13.76 -2.45 1.26
N THR A 150 13.70 -3.74 0.98
CA THR A 150 12.77 -4.31 -0.02
C THR A 150 11.45 -4.69 0.65
N ILE A 151 10.37 -4.62 -0.11
CA ILE A 151 9.05 -5.12 0.29
C ILE A 151 8.57 -6.10 -0.78
N THR A 152 8.11 -7.27 -0.37
CA THR A 152 7.46 -8.25 -1.24
C THR A 152 6.14 -8.69 -0.62
N GLY A 153 5.16 -8.98 -1.43
CA GLY A 153 3.89 -9.44 -0.91
C GLY A 153 3.05 -10.17 -1.94
N SER A 154 2.20 -11.04 -1.43
CA SER A 154 1.09 -11.66 -2.15
C SER A 154 -0.19 -11.47 -1.36
N MET A 155 -1.32 -11.38 -2.04
CA MET A 155 -2.62 -11.27 -1.40
C MET A 155 -3.74 -11.64 -2.37
N THR A 156 -4.91 -11.97 -1.83
CA THR A 156 -6.14 -12.07 -2.61
C THR A 156 -7.02 -10.86 -2.31
N VAL A 157 -7.28 -10.05 -3.32
CA VAL A 157 -8.22 -8.93 -3.21
C VAL A 157 -9.62 -9.44 -3.53
N PHE A 158 -10.55 -9.28 -2.59
CA PHE A 158 -11.96 -9.57 -2.80
C PHE A 158 -12.70 -8.27 -3.12
N TRP A 159 -13.41 -8.26 -4.21
CA TRP A 159 -14.06 -7.07 -4.73
C TRP A 159 -15.41 -7.41 -5.35
N LYS A 160 -16.28 -6.43 -5.45
CA LYS A 160 -17.60 -6.55 -6.08
C LYS A 160 -17.51 -5.96 -7.47
N ASP A 161 -17.80 -6.79 -8.47
CA ASP A 161 -17.93 -6.40 -9.86
C ASP A 161 -19.22 -5.59 -10.04
N ALA A 162 -19.10 -4.41 -10.61
CA ALA A 162 -20.22 -3.51 -10.87
C ALA A 162 -21.23 -4.08 -11.88
N GLN A 163 -20.74 -4.85 -12.86
CA GLN A 163 -21.57 -5.35 -13.96
C GLN A 163 -22.37 -6.59 -13.55
N SER A 164 -21.72 -7.57 -12.94
CA SER A 164 -22.38 -8.81 -12.51
C SER A 164 -22.99 -8.70 -11.11
N GLY A 165 -22.52 -7.76 -10.29
CA GLY A 165 -22.89 -7.64 -8.89
C GLY A 165 -22.30 -8.75 -8.00
N GLN A 166 -21.43 -9.61 -8.54
CA GLN A 166 -20.82 -10.73 -7.85
C GLN A 166 -19.58 -10.30 -7.07
N ALA A 167 -19.30 -10.97 -5.96
CA ALA A 167 -18.02 -10.86 -5.29
C ALA A 167 -17.01 -11.81 -5.93
N ILE A 168 -15.85 -11.27 -6.29
CA ILE A 168 -14.76 -11.99 -6.96
C ILE A 168 -13.52 -11.89 -6.10
N GLY A 169 -12.70 -12.93 -6.06
CA GLY A 169 -11.38 -12.95 -5.42
C GLY A 169 -10.29 -13.10 -6.47
N THR A 170 -9.35 -12.15 -6.52
CA THR A 170 -8.23 -12.15 -7.45
C THR A 170 -6.92 -12.17 -6.68
N ALA A 171 -6.09 -13.21 -6.89
CA ALA A 171 -4.76 -13.28 -6.30
C ALA A 171 -3.79 -12.39 -7.07
N VAL A 172 -3.00 -11.60 -6.35
CA VAL A 172 -2.05 -10.63 -6.89
C VAL A 172 -0.77 -10.61 -6.07
N ASP A 173 0.35 -10.36 -6.73
CA ASP A 173 1.67 -10.26 -6.11
C ASP A 173 2.27 -8.87 -6.37
N PHE A 174 3.19 -8.44 -5.49
CA PHE A 174 3.95 -7.22 -5.69
C PHE A 174 5.35 -7.31 -5.12
N VAL A 175 6.25 -6.54 -5.71
CA VAL A 175 7.64 -6.40 -5.24
C VAL A 175 8.02 -4.93 -5.35
N HIS A 176 8.51 -4.35 -4.26
CA HIS A 176 9.24 -3.10 -4.26
C HIS A 176 10.71 -3.38 -3.99
N VAL A 177 11.57 -3.02 -4.93
CA VAL A 177 13.03 -3.03 -4.78
C VAL A 177 13.49 -1.59 -4.87
N PRO A 178 14.20 -1.07 -3.86
CA PRO A 178 14.76 0.27 -3.92
C PRO A 178 15.62 0.42 -5.18
N ALA A 179 15.47 1.53 -5.89
CA ALA A 179 16.37 1.82 -7.01
C ALA A 179 17.80 1.88 -6.43
N PRO A 180 18.79 1.20 -7.05
CA PRO A 180 20.19 1.35 -6.66
C PRO A 180 20.49 2.84 -6.67
N GLY A 181 20.88 3.37 -5.51
CA GLY A 181 20.90 4.81 -5.26
C GLY A 181 21.57 5.54 -6.42
N ALA A 182 20.90 6.54 -6.97
CA ALA A 182 21.44 7.38 -8.06
C ALA A 182 22.83 7.96 -7.71
N LEU A 183 23.16 8.05 -6.43
CA LEU A 183 24.47 8.38 -5.87
C LEU A 183 25.55 7.34 -6.17
N ALA A 184 25.22 6.05 -6.19
CA ALA A 184 26.20 4.99 -6.55
C ALA A 184 26.56 5.09 -8.05
N LEU A 185 25.59 5.37 -8.91
CA LEU A 185 25.81 5.58 -10.35
C LEU A 185 26.59 6.89 -10.63
N LEU A 186 26.30 7.98 -9.91
CA LEU A 186 27.06 9.23 -9.98
C LEU A 186 28.48 9.06 -9.46
N GLY A 187 28.70 8.29 -8.41
CA GLY A 187 30.03 7.95 -7.88
C GLY A 187 30.88 7.20 -8.90
N VAL A 188 30.34 6.19 -9.57
CA VAL A 188 31.02 5.43 -10.63
C VAL A 188 31.27 6.30 -11.87
N ALA A 189 30.32 7.12 -12.28
CA ALA A 189 30.49 8.05 -13.40
C ALA A 189 31.53 9.13 -13.10
N GLY A 190 31.58 9.65 -11.88
CA GLY A 190 32.58 10.61 -11.42
C GLY A 190 34.02 10.03 -11.40
N LEU A 191 34.16 8.78 -11.02
CA LEU A 191 35.46 8.06 -11.04
C LEU A 191 35.92 7.74 -12.48
N ALA A 192 35.00 7.39 -13.37
CA ALA A 192 35.29 7.15 -14.77
C ALA A 192 35.68 8.43 -15.53
N GLY A 193 35.06 9.57 -15.20
CA GLY A 193 35.37 10.89 -15.78
C GLY A 193 36.73 11.42 -15.37
N ARG A 194 37.25 11.07 -14.20
CA ARG A 194 38.54 11.53 -13.71
C ARG A 194 39.73 10.86 -14.40
N ARG A 195 39.55 9.65 -14.98
CA ARG A 195 40.60 8.94 -15.74
C ARG A 195 40.88 9.54 -17.12
N ARG A 196 39.94 10.27 -17.72
CA ARG A 196 40.11 10.88 -19.07
C ARG A 196 40.86 12.21 -19.10
N ARG A 197 41.17 12.82 -17.95
CA ARG A 197 41.89 14.10 -17.90
C ARG A 197 43.40 13.99 -17.68
N ARG A 198 43.98 12.78 -17.74
CA ARG A 198 45.42 12.54 -17.56
C ARG A 198 46.06 11.82 -18.77
N ALA A 199 45.59 12.08 -19.97
CA ALA A 199 46.24 11.67 -21.21
C ALA A 199 46.45 12.89 -22.09
#